data_f3a7e3ecb311259a161433af3252ff36
#
_entry.id   f3a7e3ecb311259a161433af3252ff36
#
_cell.length_a   1.000
_cell.length_b   1.000
_cell.length_c   1.000
_cell.angle_alpha   90.00
_cell.angle_beta   90.00
_cell.angle_gamma   90.00
#
_symmetry.space_group_name_H-M   'P 1'
#
loop_
_entity.id
_entity.type
_entity.pdbx_description
1 polymer ?
#
loop_
_entity_poly.entity_id
_entity_poly.type
_entity_poly.pdbx_seq_one_letter_code
_entity_poly.pdbx_strand_id
1 'polypeptide(L)'
;MSTGHNDMTLRAKQVSASKQMLPDPPSDRRQRRCAEIRERLFRAALSQFAKKGFAETTVEDITEAADVGKGTFFNYFPSKDHILIAFGEMQLGKLEAAIAEVRRTNEPIPQFLRTLGVRMTLEPTRNPEIIRAILQAYLSTTPVRETMLNLQKRVQALHTELVRVGQQQGEIRDDLPAEEIAYVFRQTIFGTLLIWSLYGDATLHARMESAFNLLWTGMRPRSDVTNSQAGSFPNQEIPS
;
A
#
# COMPACT_ATOMS: atom_id res chain seq x y z
N MET A 1 -3.15 -20.79 91.75
CA MET A 1 -3.43 -21.57 90.53
C MET A 1 -3.77 -20.60 89.47
N SER A 2 -2.73 -20.20 88.70
CA SER A 2 -2.55 -20.60 87.29
C SER A 2 -3.69 -20.12 86.40
N THR A 3 -3.54 -19.35 85.39
CA THR A 3 -2.61 -19.34 84.30
C THR A 3 -2.79 -18.06 83.50
N GLY A 4 -1.71 -17.55 82.96
CA GLY A 4 -1.69 -16.38 82.13
C GLY A 4 -2.27 -16.61 80.71
N HIS A 5 -2.76 -15.52 80.12
CA HIS A 5 -3.05 -15.48 78.69
C HIS A 5 -2.41 -14.27 78.05
N ASN A 6 -1.54 -14.59 77.13
CA ASN A 6 -0.67 -13.69 76.41
C ASN A 6 -1.46 -13.09 75.24
N ASP A 7 -1.69 -11.77 75.23
CA ASP A 7 -2.35 -11.10 74.18
C ASP A 7 -1.28 -10.53 73.22
N MET A 8 -1.14 -11.16 72.04
CA MET A 8 -0.27 -10.70 70.95
C MET A 8 -1.10 -10.05 69.87
N THR A 9 -1.29 -8.75 69.98
CA THR A 9 -1.87 -7.91 68.92
C THR A 9 -0.92 -7.78 67.76
N LEU A 10 -1.22 -8.51 66.68
CA LEU A 10 -0.57 -8.36 65.39
C LEU A 10 -1.00 -7.07 64.70
N ARG A 11 -0.10 -6.07 64.68
CA ARG A 11 -0.21 -4.90 63.81
C ARG A 11 -0.07 -5.30 62.32
N ALA A 12 -1.16 -5.32 61.59
CA ALA A 12 -1.14 -5.39 60.15
C ALA A 12 -0.56 -4.08 59.58
N LYS A 13 0.67 -4.11 59.10
CA LYS A 13 1.25 -3.06 58.26
C LYS A 13 0.60 -3.14 56.89
N GLN A 14 -0.22 -2.14 56.57
CA GLN A 14 -0.62 -1.85 55.19
C GLN A 14 0.62 -1.46 54.38
N VAL A 15 1.08 -2.36 53.52
CA VAL A 15 2.06 -2.03 52.48
C VAL A 15 1.28 -1.52 51.29
N SER A 16 1.26 -0.21 51.14
CA SER A 16 0.81 0.46 49.90
C SER A 16 1.76 0.02 48.79
N ALA A 17 1.29 -0.85 47.91
CA ALA A 17 2.00 -1.21 46.68
C ALA A 17 1.93 -0.05 45.72
N SER A 18 2.89 0.85 45.78
CA SER A 18 3.19 1.79 44.69
C SER A 18 3.55 0.95 43.46
N LYS A 19 2.66 0.94 42.48
CA LYS A 19 2.89 0.34 41.15
C LYS A 19 4.03 1.12 40.51
N GLN A 20 5.27 0.77 40.80
CA GLN A 20 6.44 1.26 40.06
C GLN A 20 6.26 0.76 38.62
N MET A 21 5.89 1.70 37.75
CA MET A 21 5.95 1.50 36.31
C MET A 21 7.42 1.27 35.96
N LEU A 22 7.76 -0.01 35.71
CA LEU A 22 9.10 -0.38 35.24
C LEU A 22 9.39 0.41 33.98
N PRO A 23 10.57 1.03 33.84
CA PRO A 23 10.94 1.72 32.62
C PRO A 23 10.96 0.71 31.47
N ASP A 24 10.40 1.12 30.32
CA ASP A 24 10.43 0.33 29.09
C ASP A 24 11.84 -0.24 28.87
N PRO A 25 11.96 -1.52 28.48
CA PRO A 25 13.26 -2.14 28.28
C PRO A 25 14.10 -1.34 27.26
N PRO A 26 15.41 -1.22 27.44
CA PRO A 26 16.29 -0.38 26.58
C PRO A 26 16.18 -0.70 25.09
N SER A 27 15.76 -1.93 24.73
CA SER A 27 15.51 -2.37 23.35
C SER A 27 14.37 -1.62 22.68
N ASP A 28 13.29 -1.28 23.37
CA ASP A 28 12.10 -0.64 22.80
C ASP A 28 12.39 0.84 22.46
N ARG A 29 13.06 1.59 23.31
CA ARG A 29 13.46 2.98 23.03
C ARG A 29 14.39 3.07 21.82
N ARG A 30 15.33 2.15 21.68
CA ARG A 30 16.24 2.11 20.54
C ARG A 30 15.50 1.80 19.26
N GLN A 31 14.59 0.83 19.28
CA GLN A 31 13.77 0.47 18.13
C GLN A 31 12.86 1.63 17.69
N ARG A 32 12.19 2.30 18.62
CA ARG A 32 11.36 3.49 18.34
C ARG A 32 12.18 4.60 17.68
N ARG A 33 13.35 4.93 18.22
CA ARG A 33 14.25 5.94 17.64
C ARG A 33 14.72 5.55 16.23
N CYS A 34 15.02 4.27 15.98
CA CYS A 34 15.37 3.79 14.65
C CYS A 34 14.20 3.96 13.67
N ALA A 35 12.98 3.60 14.09
CA ALA A 35 11.78 3.77 13.28
C ALA A 35 11.50 5.26 12.96
N GLU A 36 11.65 6.15 13.94
CA GLU A 36 11.48 7.60 13.76
C GLU A 36 12.48 8.18 12.75
N ILE A 37 13.77 7.80 12.83
CA ILE A 37 14.78 8.26 11.88
C ILE A 37 14.49 7.73 10.48
N ARG A 38 14.14 6.44 10.35
CA ARG A 38 13.77 5.83 9.06
C ARG A 38 12.59 6.55 8.42
N GLU A 39 11.56 6.85 9.22
CA GLU A 39 10.37 7.57 8.76
C GLU A 39 10.70 9.03 8.35
N ARG A 40 11.55 9.74 9.08
CA ARG A 40 11.99 11.10 8.71
C ARG A 40 12.72 11.08 7.37
N LEU A 41 13.68 10.16 7.18
CA LEU A 41 14.41 9.99 5.94
C LEU A 41 13.45 9.67 4.76
N PHE A 42 12.51 8.78 4.99
CA PHE A 42 11.52 8.40 3.99
C PHE A 42 10.65 9.60 3.56
N ARG A 43 10.10 10.36 4.52
CA ARG A 43 9.30 11.56 4.23
C ARG A 43 10.11 12.66 3.55
N ALA A 44 11.34 12.90 4.01
CA ALA A 44 12.24 13.86 3.39
C ALA A 44 12.53 13.49 1.93
N ALA A 45 12.82 12.21 1.66
CA ALA A 45 13.07 11.73 0.30
C ALA A 45 11.85 11.93 -0.61
N LEU A 46 10.65 11.51 -0.19
CA LEU A 46 9.44 11.72 -0.98
C LEU A 46 9.17 13.21 -1.23
N SER A 47 9.43 14.08 -0.23
CA SER A 47 9.30 15.52 -0.40
C SER A 47 10.29 16.08 -1.43
N GLN A 48 11.55 15.61 -1.43
CA GLN A 48 12.54 16.03 -2.43
C GLN A 48 12.21 15.49 -3.83
N PHE A 49 11.78 14.24 -3.94
CA PHE A 49 11.31 13.68 -5.22
C PHE A 49 10.13 14.47 -5.79
N ALA A 50 9.20 14.89 -4.93
CA ALA A 50 8.05 15.70 -5.33
C ALA A 50 8.42 17.13 -5.79
N LYS A 51 9.50 17.70 -5.24
CA LYS A 51 9.93 19.08 -5.53
C LYS A 51 10.76 19.19 -6.79
N LYS A 52 11.74 18.31 -6.98
CA LYS A 52 12.73 18.42 -8.05
C LYS A 52 12.92 17.15 -8.89
N GLY A 53 12.07 16.15 -8.68
CA GLY A 53 12.16 14.87 -9.35
C GLY A 53 13.16 13.90 -8.71
N PHE A 54 13.01 12.62 -9.05
CA PHE A 54 13.87 11.55 -8.53
C PHE A 54 15.31 11.65 -9.02
N ALA A 55 15.50 11.94 -10.31
CA ALA A 55 16.84 11.99 -10.92
C ALA A 55 17.72 13.05 -10.26
N GLU A 56 17.18 14.26 -10.08
CA GLU A 56 17.90 15.42 -9.55
C GLU A 56 18.04 15.41 -8.01
N THR A 57 17.36 14.49 -7.31
CA THR A 57 17.47 14.38 -5.86
C THR A 57 18.72 13.59 -5.47
N THR A 58 19.57 14.17 -4.64
CA THR A 58 20.75 13.52 -4.08
C THR A 58 20.50 12.97 -2.67
N VAL A 59 21.37 12.09 -2.18
CA VAL A 59 21.32 11.62 -0.79
C VAL A 59 21.57 12.78 0.18
N GLU A 60 22.42 13.73 -0.21
CA GLU A 60 22.70 14.95 0.54
C GLU A 60 21.43 15.77 0.77
N ASP A 61 20.64 16.00 -0.26
CA ASP A 61 19.36 16.73 -0.15
C ASP A 61 18.38 16.07 0.82
N ILE A 62 18.36 14.73 0.79
CA ILE A 62 17.46 13.94 1.67
C ILE A 62 17.95 14.04 3.11
N THR A 63 19.26 13.92 3.35
CA THR A 63 19.83 13.95 4.70
C THR A 63 19.77 15.33 5.33
N GLU A 64 19.98 16.38 4.54
CA GLU A 64 19.80 17.77 4.98
C GLU A 64 18.32 18.03 5.36
N ALA A 65 17.37 17.65 4.50
CA ALA A 65 15.94 17.79 4.77
C ALA A 65 15.46 16.96 5.98
N ALA A 66 16.13 15.84 6.27
CA ALA A 66 15.83 14.98 7.42
C ALA A 66 16.62 15.35 8.69
N ASP A 67 17.51 16.33 8.63
CA ASP A 67 18.42 16.70 9.73
C ASP A 67 19.16 15.48 10.30
N VAL A 68 19.88 14.77 9.42
CA VAL A 68 20.74 13.63 9.79
C VAL A 68 22.01 13.60 8.93
N GLY A 69 23.05 12.94 9.42
CA GLY A 69 24.28 12.74 8.64
C GLY A 69 24.13 11.70 7.53
N LYS A 70 24.91 11.83 6.44
CA LYS A 70 24.92 10.93 5.30
C LYS A 70 25.14 9.46 5.68
N GLY A 71 26.03 9.17 6.66
CA GLY A 71 26.22 7.82 7.18
C GLY A 71 24.95 7.23 7.81
N THR A 72 24.12 8.08 8.43
CA THR A 72 22.83 7.67 8.98
C THR A 72 21.87 7.20 7.88
N PHE A 73 21.84 7.88 6.73
CA PHE A 73 21.02 7.43 5.58
C PHE A 73 21.35 5.99 5.18
N PHE A 74 22.64 5.71 4.96
CA PHE A 74 23.08 4.38 4.48
C PHE A 74 22.87 3.26 5.51
N ASN A 75 22.68 3.58 6.78
CA ASN A 75 22.27 2.60 7.80
C ASN A 75 20.82 2.12 7.63
N TYR A 76 19.97 2.89 6.92
CA TYR A 76 18.54 2.57 6.72
C TYR A 76 18.18 2.25 5.27
N PHE A 77 18.85 2.89 4.32
CA PHE A 77 18.58 2.75 2.89
C PHE A 77 19.90 2.61 2.12
N PRO A 78 20.15 1.46 1.46
CA PRO A 78 21.35 1.26 0.67
C PRO A 78 21.54 2.28 -0.46
N SER A 79 20.45 2.81 -1.01
CA SER A 79 20.43 3.89 -2.01
C SER A 79 19.11 4.64 -1.97
N LYS A 80 19.01 5.76 -2.72
CA LYS A 80 17.76 6.50 -2.87
C LYS A 80 16.66 5.67 -3.54
N ASP A 81 17.01 4.70 -4.38
CA ASP A 81 16.06 3.78 -5.02
C ASP A 81 15.34 2.88 -4.00
N HIS A 82 15.99 2.54 -2.89
CA HIS A 82 15.38 1.75 -1.83
C HIS A 82 14.26 2.49 -1.09
N ILE A 83 14.20 3.82 -1.22
CA ILE A 83 13.03 4.61 -0.79
C ILE A 83 11.80 4.25 -1.61
N LEU A 84 11.96 4.01 -2.94
CA LEU A 84 10.84 3.59 -3.80
C LEU A 84 10.37 2.19 -3.47
N ILE A 85 11.28 1.28 -3.09
CA ILE A 85 10.91 -0.05 -2.56
C ILE A 85 10.07 0.12 -1.28
N ALA A 86 10.56 0.92 -0.32
CA ALA A 86 9.85 1.17 0.93
C ALA A 86 8.48 1.82 0.69
N PHE A 87 8.37 2.68 -0.32
CA PHE A 87 7.09 3.23 -0.76
C PHE A 87 6.15 2.14 -1.29
N GLY A 88 6.65 1.25 -2.14
CA GLY A 88 5.88 0.11 -2.67
C GLY A 88 5.41 -0.84 -1.57
N GLU A 89 6.26 -1.16 -0.60
CA GLU A 89 5.92 -1.96 0.59
C GLU A 89 4.83 -1.29 1.44
N MET A 90 4.94 0.02 1.64
CA MET A 90 3.92 0.79 2.37
C MET A 90 2.55 0.74 1.66
N GLN A 91 2.53 0.90 0.34
CA GLN A 91 1.28 0.83 -0.44
C GLN A 91 0.68 -0.57 -0.42
N LEU A 92 1.53 -1.61 -0.52
CA LEU A 92 1.09 -3.00 -0.38
C LEU A 92 0.47 -3.27 1.00
N GLY A 93 1.11 -2.83 2.08
CA GLY A 93 0.57 -2.97 3.44
C GLY A 93 -0.77 -2.24 3.62
N LYS A 94 -0.95 -1.08 3.00
CA LYS A 94 -2.26 -0.39 2.98
C LYS A 94 -3.32 -1.19 2.24
N LEU A 95 -2.97 -1.82 1.12
CA LEU A 95 -3.88 -2.68 0.37
C LEU A 95 -4.26 -3.92 1.19
N GLU A 96 -3.29 -4.60 1.80
CA GLU A 96 -3.52 -5.76 2.67
C GLU A 96 -4.46 -5.41 3.85
N ALA A 97 -4.21 -4.27 4.52
CA ALA A 97 -5.07 -3.78 5.60
C ALA A 97 -6.49 -3.45 5.11
N ALA A 98 -6.62 -2.82 3.96
CA ALA A 98 -7.91 -2.49 3.38
C ALA A 98 -8.71 -3.75 3.00
N ILE A 99 -8.06 -4.78 2.46
CA ILE A 99 -8.69 -6.08 2.16
C ILE A 99 -9.15 -6.79 3.43
N ALA A 100 -8.33 -6.76 4.49
CA ALA A 100 -8.71 -7.32 5.78
C ALA A 100 -9.97 -6.64 6.35
N GLU A 101 -10.07 -5.32 6.18
CA GLU A 101 -11.25 -4.56 6.61
C GLU A 101 -12.51 -4.92 5.79
N VAL A 102 -12.39 -5.05 4.47
CA VAL A 102 -13.50 -5.50 3.59
C VAL A 102 -14.04 -6.86 4.05
N ARG A 103 -13.15 -7.81 4.33
CA ARG A 103 -13.54 -9.13 4.84
C ARG A 103 -14.27 -9.06 6.18
N ARG A 104 -13.91 -8.10 7.03
CA ARG A 104 -14.54 -7.88 8.33
C ARG A 104 -15.91 -7.22 8.23
N THR A 105 -16.09 -6.29 7.29
CA THR A 105 -17.30 -5.48 7.13
C THR A 105 -18.30 -6.07 6.14
N ASN A 106 -17.91 -7.07 5.35
CA ASN A 106 -18.65 -7.58 4.20
C ASN A 106 -19.04 -6.47 3.21
N GLU A 107 -18.18 -5.46 3.03
CA GLU A 107 -18.37 -4.43 2.03
C GLU A 107 -18.44 -5.08 0.64
N PRO A 108 -19.39 -4.70 -0.23
CA PRO A 108 -19.44 -5.22 -1.61
C PRO A 108 -18.13 -4.98 -2.35
N ILE A 109 -17.61 -6.03 -3.00
CA ILE A 109 -16.32 -5.97 -3.71
C ILE A 109 -16.29 -4.87 -4.79
N PRO A 110 -17.36 -4.64 -5.57
CA PRO A 110 -17.39 -3.55 -6.55
C PRO A 110 -17.21 -2.16 -5.93
N GLN A 111 -17.83 -1.91 -4.78
CA GLN A 111 -17.70 -0.67 -4.04
C GLN A 111 -16.30 -0.49 -3.50
N PHE A 112 -15.72 -1.56 -2.95
CA PHE A 112 -14.35 -1.55 -2.49
C PHE A 112 -13.35 -1.26 -3.63
N LEU A 113 -13.46 -1.93 -4.77
CA LEU A 113 -12.59 -1.71 -5.93
C LEU A 113 -12.68 -0.27 -6.44
N ARG A 114 -13.89 0.31 -6.46
CA ARG A 114 -14.09 1.72 -6.78
C ARG A 114 -13.37 2.65 -5.79
N THR A 115 -13.58 2.40 -4.50
CA THR A 115 -12.95 3.17 -3.42
C THR A 115 -11.43 3.04 -3.46
N LEU A 116 -10.92 1.84 -3.76
CA LEU A 116 -9.50 1.59 -3.92
C LEU A 116 -8.89 2.43 -5.05
N GLY A 117 -9.52 2.47 -6.23
CA GLY A 117 -9.11 3.31 -7.34
C GLY A 117 -9.02 4.79 -6.94
N VAL A 118 -10.03 5.30 -6.26
CA VAL A 118 -10.06 6.69 -5.76
C VAL A 118 -8.95 6.92 -4.72
N ARG A 119 -8.75 6.01 -3.77
CA ARG A 119 -7.69 6.12 -2.75
C ARG A 119 -6.29 6.18 -3.37
N MET A 120 -6.07 5.55 -4.53
CA MET A 120 -4.81 5.65 -5.27
C MET A 120 -4.57 7.06 -5.84
N THR A 121 -5.57 7.95 -5.84
CA THR A 121 -5.41 9.36 -6.24
C THR A 121 -5.04 10.30 -5.09
N LEU A 122 -4.93 9.76 -3.85
CA LEU A 122 -4.57 10.52 -2.66
C LEU A 122 -3.05 10.54 -2.44
N GLU A 123 -2.59 11.42 -1.54
CA GLU A 123 -1.17 11.53 -1.18
C GLU A 123 -0.54 10.19 -0.74
N PRO A 124 0.70 9.89 -1.12
CA PRO A 124 1.61 10.71 -1.94
C PRO A 124 1.49 10.45 -3.45
N THR A 125 0.67 9.50 -3.92
CA THR A 125 0.49 9.15 -5.34
C THR A 125 -0.15 10.26 -6.15
N ARG A 126 -0.72 11.26 -5.51
CA ARG A 126 -1.21 12.50 -6.13
C ARG A 126 -0.12 13.35 -6.76
N ASN A 127 1.15 13.11 -6.46
CA ASN A 127 2.26 13.85 -7.04
C ASN A 127 2.79 13.15 -8.29
N PRO A 128 2.80 13.80 -9.48
CA PRO A 128 3.27 13.22 -10.73
C PRO A 128 4.72 12.74 -10.67
N GLU A 129 5.59 13.46 -9.95
CA GLU A 129 7.01 13.10 -9.84
C GLU A 129 7.22 11.78 -9.10
N ILE A 130 6.38 11.48 -8.09
CA ILE A 130 6.42 10.18 -7.40
C ILE A 130 6.06 9.05 -8.36
N ILE A 131 5.04 9.24 -9.20
CA ILE A 131 4.64 8.22 -10.18
C ILE A 131 5.74 8.03 -11.22
N ARG A 132 6.36 9.11 -11.72
CA ARG A 132 7.51 9.02 -12.64
C ARG A 132 8.71 8.31 -12.02
N ALA A 133 9.02 8.59 -10.74
CA ALA A 133 10.07 7.91 -10.01
C ALA A 133 9.82 6.39 -9.90
N ILE A 134 8.59 5.98 -9.62
CA ILE A 134 8.20 4.57 -9.57
C ILE A 134 8.38 3.90 -10.94
N LEU A 135 7.96 4.56 -12.02
CA LEU A 135 8.15 4.07 -13.38
C LEU A 135 9.63 3.90 -13.72
N GLN A 136 10.46 4.88 -13.36
CA GLN A 136 11.90 4.80 -13.57
C GLN A 136 12.52 3.61 -12.84
N ALA A 137 12.06 3.31 -11.63
CA ALA A 137 12.50 2.13 -10.88
C ALA A 137 12.12 0.81 -11.59
N TYR A 138 10.93 0.72 -12.19
CA TYR A 138 10.53 -0.46 -12.99
C TYR A 138 11.34 -0.64 -14.27
N LEU A 139 11.77 0.46 -14.89
CA LEU A 139 12.56 0.43 -16.12
C LEU A 139 14.07 0.32 -15.86
N SER A 140 14.51 0.39 -14.60
CA SER A 140 15.94 0.27 -14.24
C SER A 140 16.44 -1.16 -14.48
N THR A 141 17.76 -1.32 -14.60
CA THR A 141 18.43 -2.63 -14.71
C THR A 141 19.00 -3.12 -13.38
N THR A 142 18.65 -2.47 -12.29
CA THR A 142 19.20 -2.70 -10.95
C THR A 142 18.44 -3.80 -10.19
N PRO A 143 18.99 -4.34 -9.08
CA PRO A 143 18.27 -5.23 -8.16
C PRO A 143 16.94 -4.65 -7.63
N VAL A 144 16.82 -3.31 -7.60
CA VAL A 144 15.59 -2.60 -7.24
C VAL A 144 14.44 -3.00 -8.15
N ARG A 145 14.69 -3.14 -9.47
CA ARG A 145 13.68 -3.58 -10.43
C ARG A 145 13.09 -4.95 -10.06
N GLU A 146 13.91 -5.91 -9.68
CA GLU A 146 13.44 -7.25 -9.30
C GLU A 146 12.54 -7.18 -8.06
N THR A 147 12.94 -6.41 -7.07
CA THR A 147 12.13 -6.20 -5.86
C THR A 147 10.80 -5.53 -6.18
N MET A 148 10.80 -4.49 -7.04
CA MET A 148 9.59 -3.81 -7.49
C MET A 148 8.66 -4.76 -8.27
N LEU A 149 9.20 -5.62 -9.14
CA LEU A 149 8.43 -6.64 -9.85
C LEU A 149 7.83 -7.69 -8.90
N ASN A 150 8.54 -8.08 -7.85
CA ASN A 150 8.02 -8.99 -6.85
C ASN A 150 6.89 -8.35 -6.02
N LEU A 151 7.01 -7.07 -5.67
CA LEU A 151 5.91 -6.32 -5.06
C LEU A 151 4.67 -6.31 -5.98
N GLN A 152 4.86 -6.10 -7.27
CA GLN A 152 3.76 -6.13 -8.24
C GLN A 152 3.08 -7.51 -8.35
N LYS A 153 3.83 -8.60 -8.25
CA LYS A 153 3.24 -9.95 -8.21
C LYS A 153 2.35 -10.13 -6.98
N ARG A 154 2.77 -9.63 -5.81
CA ARG A 154 1.96 -9.66 -4.59
C ARG A 154 0.69 -8.82 -4.72
N VAL A 155 0.79 -7.62 -5.24
CA VAL A 155 -0.36 -6.75 -5.54
C VAL A 155 -1.33 -7.44 -6.50
N GLN A 156 -0.81 -8.09 -7.56
CA GLN A 156 -1.63 -8.85 -8.51
C GLN A 156 -2.39 -9.99 -7.81
N ALA A 157 -1.72 -10.76 -6.97
CA ALA A 157 -2.34 -11.87 -6.23
C ALA A 157 -3.48 -11.39 -5.33
N LEU A 158 -3.32 -10.24 -4.66
CA LEU A 158 -4.36 -9.63 -3.83
C LEU A 158 -5.58 -9.18 -4.64
N HIS A 159 -5.36 -8.55 -5.80
CA HIS A 159 -6.46 -8.16 -6.68
C HIS A 159 -7.19 -9.39 -7.24
N THR A 160 -6.45 -10.44 -7.64
CA THR A 160 -7.04 -11.70 -8.09
C THR A 160 -7.92 -12.33 -7.02
N GLU A 161 -7.45 -12.35 -5.78
CA GLU A 161 -8.23 -12.87 -4.65
C GLU A 161 -9.53 -12.08 -4.42
N LEU A 162 -9.46 -10.76 -4.47
CA LEU A 162 -10.66 -9.91 -4.38
C LEU A 162 -11.67 -10.19 -5.48
N VAL A 163 -11.20 -10.29 -6.72
CA VAL A 163 -12.07 -10.60 -7.86
C VAL A 163 -12.71 -11.98 -7.68
N ARG A 164 -11.95 -12.99 -7.25
CA ARG A 164 -12.45 -14.34 -6.99
C ARG A 164 -13.54 -14.35 -5.92
N VAL A 165 -13.37 -13.58 -4.84
CA VAL A 165 -14.40 -13.40 -3.81
C VAL A 165 -15.65 -12.77 -4.42
N GLY A 166 -15.51 -11.71 -5.22
CA GLY A 166 -16.64 -11.07 -5.90
C GLY A 166 -17.37 -11.99 -6.88
N GLN A 167 -16.65 -12.88 -7.58
CA GLN A 167 -17.26 -13.94 -8.44
C GLN A 167 -18.05 -14.95 -7.60
N GLN A 168 -17.50 -15.42 -6.49
CA GLN A 168 -18.18 -16.35 -5.57
C GLN A 168 -19.45 -15.74 -4.95
N GLN A 169 -19.47 -14.43 -4.74
CA GLN A 169 -20.64 -13.68 -4.22
C GLN A 169 -21.63 -13.29 -5.32
N GLY A 170 -21.34 -13.57 -6.60
CA GLY A 170 -22.17 -13.17 -7.73
C GLY A 170 -22.13 -11.65 -8.00
N GLU A 171 -21.17 -10.94 -7.45
CA GLU A 171 -21.00 -9.49 -7.62
C GLU A 171 -20.15 -9.13 -8.85
N ILE A 172 -19.30 -10.05 -9.31
CA ILE A 172 -18.45 -9.92 -10.50
C ILE A 172 -18.76 -11.11 -11.43
N ARG A 173 -18.68 -10.87 -12.75
CA ARG A 173 -18.86 -11.94 -13.76
C ARG A 173 -17.87 -13.08 -13.54
N ASP A 174 -18.32 -14.30 -13.74
CA ASP A 174 -17.54 -15.53 -13.51
C ASP A 174 -17.23 -16.32 -14.79
N ASP A 175 -17.67 -15.80 -15.95
CA ASP A 175 -17.37 -16.38 -17.27
C ASP A 175 -15.95 -16.04 -17.79
N LEU A 176 -15.18 -15.26 -17.03
CA LEU A 176 -13.77 -14.97 -17.26
C LEU A 176 -12.94 -15.34 -16.03
N PRO A 177 -11.67 -15.77 -16.22
CA PRO A 177 -10.77 -16.01 -15.10
C PRO A 177 -10.58 -14.78 -14.21
N ALA A 178 -10.58 -14.98 -12.88
CA ALA A 178 -10.36 -13.88 -11.93
C ALA A 178 -9.02 -13.17 -12.16
N GLU A 179 -8.02 -13.91 -12.61
CA GLU A 179 -6.68 -13.43 -12.95
C GLU A 179 -6.72 -12.38 -14.07
N GLU A 180 -7.49 -12.62 -15.11
CA GLU A 180 -7.63 -11.70 -16.26
C GLU A 180 -8.34 -10.42 -15.85
N ILE A 181 -9.46 -10.54 -15.14
CA ILE A 181 -10.21 -9.37 -14.65
C ILE A 181 -9.32 -8.52 -13.75
N ALA A 182 -8.63 -9.15 -12.79
CA ALA A 182 -7.72 -8.46 -11.87
C ALA A 182 -6.53 -7.82 -12.61
N TYR A 183 -6.03 -8.48 -13.65
CA TYR A 183 -4.94 -7.95 -14.47
C TYR A 183 -5.36 -6.68 -15.22
N VAL A 184 -6.50 -6.71 -15.89
CA VAL A 184 -7.05 -5.55 -16.61
C VAL A 184 -7.39 -4.42 -15.64
N PHE A 185 -8.00 -4.73 -14.49
CA PHE A 185 -8.27 -3.73 -13.44
C PHE A 185 -6.99 -3.01 -13.01
N ARG A 186 -5.94 -3.76 -12.68
CA ARG A 186 -4.65 -3.19 -12.28
C ARG A 186 -4.00 -2.37 -13.39
N GLN A 187 -4.03 -2.86 -14.64
CA GLN A 187 -3.50 -2.10 -15.79
C GLN A 187 -4.24 -0.78 -15.98
N THR A 188 -5.55 -0.77 -15.81
CA THR A 188 -6.37 0.43 -15.93
C THR A 188 -5.96 1.48 -14.88
N ILE A 189 -5.81 1.08 -13.61
CA ILE A 189 -5.35 1.99 -12.55
C ILE A 189 -3.95 2.51 -12.86
N PHE A 190 -3.01 1.60 -13.15
CA PHE A 190 -1.62 1.97 -13.37
C PHE A 190 -1.46 2.84 -14.63
N GLY A 191 -2.13 2.47 -15.72
CA GLY A 191 -2.14 3.26 -16.95
C GLY A 191 -2.73 4.66 -16.75
N THR A 192 -3.81 4.79 -15.96
CA THR A 192 -4.40 6.09 -15.63
C THR A 192 -3.41 6.97 -14.85
N LEU A 193 -2.73 6.42 -13.85
CA LEU A 193 -1.70 7.12 -13.09
C LEU A 193 -0.51 7.52 -13.98
N LEU A 194 -0.05 6.61 -14.84
CA LEU A 194 1.05 6.85 -15.78
C LEU A 194 0.72 8.00 -16.71
N ILE A 195 -0.38 7.90 -17.45
CA ILE A 195 -0.77 8.92 -18.44
C ILE A 195 -1.00 10.26 -17.75
N TRP A 196 -1.68 10.28 -16.61
CA TRP A 196 -1.84 11.51 -15.84
C TRP A 196 -0.48 12.11 -15.43
N SER A 197 0.49 11.30 -14.99
CA SER A 197 1.80 11.80 -14.57
C SER A 197 2.59 12.48 -15.68
N LEU A 198 2.32 12.13 -16.95
CA LEU A 198 2.96 12.74 -18.12
C LEU A 198 2.40 14.14 -18.43
N TYR A 199 1.12 14.35 -18.23
CA TYR A 199 0.44 15.60 -18.56
C TYR A 199 0.31 16.55 -17.36
N GLY A 200 0.28 16.04 -16.12
CA GLY A 200 0.29 16.85 -14.89
C GLY A 200 -0.99 17.65 -14.65
N ASP A 201 -2.12 17.26 -15.25
CA ASP A 201 -3.39 17.95 -15.08
C ASP A 201 -4.07 17.61 -13.74
N ALA A 202 -4.98 18.50 -13.28
CA ALA A 202 -5.70 18.34 -12.00
C ALA A 202 -6.82 17.29 -12.04
N THR A 203 -6.93 16.48 -13.10
CA THR A 203 -8.10 15.64 -13.39
C THR A 203 -7.94 14.17 -12.96
N LEU A 204 -6.88 13.81 -12.23
CA LEU A 204 -6.60 12.41 -11.84
C LEU A 204 -7.82 11.71 -11.25
N HIS A 205 -8.50 12.34 -10.29
CA HIS A 205 -9.66 11.76 -9.62
C HIS A 205 -10.79 11.45 -10.62
N ALA A 206 -11.15 12.42 -11.44
CA ALA A 206 -12.21 12.25 -12.45
C ALA A 206 -11.84 11.18 -13.50
N ARG A 207 -10.56 11.15 -13.94
CA ARG A 207 -10.06 10.10 -14.85
C ARG A 207 -10.13 8.72 -14.22
N MET A 208 -9.77 8.59 -12.95
CA MET A 208 -9.84 7.31 -12.24
C MET A 208 -11.28 6.82 -12.08
N GLU A 209 -12.21 7.72 -11.73
CA GLU A 209 -13.63 7.38 -11.67
C GLU A 209 -14.19 6.96 -13.04
N SER A 210 -13.87 7.72 -14.09
CA SER A 210 -14.29 7.39 -15.45
C SER A 210 -13.75 6.03 -15.90
N ALA A 211 -12.45 5.79 -15.67
CA ALA A 211 -11.81 4.53 -16.01
C ALA A 211 -12.45 3.34 -15.25
N PHE A 212 -12.73 3.50 -13.95
CA PHE A 212 -13.44 2.49 -13.18
C PHE A 212 -14.85 2.24 -13.70
N ASN A 213 -15.62 3.28 -13.98
CA ASN A 213 -17.00 3.15 -14.46
C ASN A 213 -17.08 2.40 -15.80
N LEU A 214 -16.14 2.69 -16.73
CA LEU A 214 -16.03 1.96 -17.99
C LEU A 214 -15.64 0.50 -17.77
N LEU A 215 -14.62 0.26 -16.95
CA LEU A 215 -14.15 -1.08 -16.64
C LEU A 215 -15.24 -1.90 -15.92
N TRP A 216 -15.97 -1.29 -15.00
CA TRP A 216 -17.07 -1.91 -14.28
C TRP A 216 -18.15 -2.45 -15.20
N THR A 217 -18.44 -1.77 -16.31
CA THR A 217 -19.38 -2.24 -17.32
C THR A 217 -18.99 -3.62 -17.89
N GLY A 218 -17.68 -3.89 -17.98
CA GLY A 218 -17.13 -5.18 -18.38
C GLY A 218 -17.00 -6.21 -17.27
N MET A 219 -16.96 -5.78 -16.01
CA MET A 219 -16.74 -6.65 -14.84
C MET A 219 -18.03 -7.11 -14.15
N ARG A 220 -19.12 -6.35 -14.27
CA ARG A 220 -20.38 -6.67 -13.63
C ARG A 220 -20.94 -8.02 -14.12
N PRO A 221 -21.73 -8.73 -13.29
CA PRO A 221 -22.42 -9.94 -13.73
C PRO A 221 -23.22 -9.68 -15.02
N ARG A 222 -23.20 -10.61 -15.91
CA ARG A 222 -24.08 -10.57 -17.08
C ARG A 222 -25.48 -10.93 -16.59
N SER A 223 -26.43 -10.00 -16.67
CA SER A 223 -27.84 -10.36 -16.64
C SER A 223 -28.05 -11.34 -17.79
N ASP A 224 -28.70 -12.47 -17.57
CA ASP A 224 -29.06 -13.43 -18.60
C ASP A 224 -29.84 -12.75 -19.72
N VAL A 225 -29.13 -12.08 -20.62
CA VAL A 225 -29.69 -11.72 -21.92
C VAL A 225 -29.59 -13.00 -22.73
N THR A 226 -30.71 -13.70 -22.79
CA THR A 226 -31.01 -14.77 -23.71
C THR A 226 -30.15 -14.70 -24.97
N ASN A 227 -29.41 -15.74 -25.14
CA ASN A 227 -28.61 -16.19 -26.25
C ASN A 227 -29.11 -15.64 -27.61
N SER A 228 -28.48 -14.58 -28.14
CA SER A 228 -28.54 -14.27 -29.57
C SER A 228 -27.28 -13.46 -29.94
N GLN A 229 -26.51 -14.10 -30.81
CA GLN A 229 -25.35 -13.55 -31.56
C GLN A 229 -24.02 -13.50 -30.81
N ALA A 230 -23.35 -14.67 -30.76
CA ALA A 230 -21.91 -14.73 -30.81
C ALA A 230 -21.43 -14.21 -32.19
N GLY A 231 -21.16 -12.93 -32.27
CA GLY A 231 -20.42 -12.34 -33.38
C GLY A 231 -18.98 -12.83 -33.31
N SER A 232 -18.62 -13.82 -34.11
CA SER A 232 -17.24 -14.19 -34.36
C SER A 232 -16.50 -12.99 -34.96
N PHE A 233 -15.56 -12.45 -34.26
CA PHE A 233 -14.56 -11.55 -34.86
C PHE A 233 -13.71 -12.37 -35.80
N PRO A 234 -13.58 -12.02 -37.09
CA PRO A 234 -12.68 -12.73 -37.98
C PRO A 234 -11.24 -12.52 -37.50
N ASN A 235 -10.50 -13.60 -37.33
CA ASN A 235 -9.06 -13.60 -37.18
C ASN A 235 -8.43 -12.83 -38.35
N GLN A 236 -8.04 -11.59 -38.16
CA GLN A 236 -7.15 -10.92 -39.08
C GLN A 236 -5.72 -11.31 -38.69
N GLU A 237 -5.12 -12.15 -39.49
CA GLU A 237 -3.69 -12.41 -39.48
C GLU A 237 -2.96 -11.09 -39.74
N ILE A 238 -2.09 -10.70 -38.84
CA ILE A 238 -1.18 -9.56 -39.01
C ILE A 238 -0.09 -10.04 -39.96
N PRO A 239 0.08 -9.43 -41.15
CA PRO A 239 1.20 -9.79 -42.03
C PRO A 239 2.53 -9.41 -41.37
N SER A 240 3.51 -10.31 -41.49
CA SER A 240 4.90 -10.22 -41.05
C SER A 240 5.69 -9.07 -41.66
#